data_663d97f9f9037cdb1c443e077294d887
#
_entry.id   663d97f9f9037cdb1c443e077294d887
#
_cell.length_a   1.000
_cell.length_b   1.000
_cell.length_c   1.000
_cell.angle_alpha   90.00
_cell.angle_beta   90.00
_cell.angle_gamma   90.00
#
_symmetry.space_group_name_H-M   'P 1'
#
loop_
_entity.id
_entity.type
_entity.pdbx_description
1 polymer ?
#
loop_
_entity_poly.entity_id
_entity_poly.type
_entity_poly.pdbx_seq_one_letter_code
_entity_poly.pdbx_strand_id
1 'polypeptide(L)'
;MNLVGRVTDGTGPIEGVVVSDGVTVTTTDAQGIYQMRVKRNAPFVFVSVPAEYEIPVENGMPKIYKKIAMGDNDVVQRSFKLERTGKKKRFTLLALADVQIGRDDEVTMLDEEVLPLLVPYVQQLDKPVYGISLGDLVWDNMPFHSVYKEQIRKIGVPVFQVIGNHDHDKAIGMDTEADHSFRAAFGPTYYSYNIGDCHFIVLDDVLYTGSSSYTADITDEQLAWLEQDLKYVPKDKLIIIGLHIATSRRNRPTSHVADYKELYALLDGYNVRILSGHSHNNYTTTISETIEENTLGAVMGAYWNGEELCNDGSPRGYAVYEIEGNRIRNWYYKGTAFPREYQMYLYGPGEAVSEKYRDGLILNIFNWHTTWTVEVQEDNAGWVTLPSDSNLRYEMDRRAYDFMFGDTKPEHRPTAEPESNNDHMFYYKPASESWGTVTVRASDPYGNVYTESIRNE
;
A
#
# COMPACT_ATOMS: atom_id res chain seq x y z
N MET A 1 -8.22 18.98 32.18
CA MET A 1 -8.75 18.13 31.11
C MET A 1 -9.78 18.89 30.34
N ASN A 2 -9.76 18.81 29.03
CA ASN A 2 -10.61 19.59 28.12
C ASN A 2 -11.29 18.71 27.04
N LEU A 3 -10.98 17.41 26.97
CA LEU A 3 -11.67 16.42 26.17
C LEU A 3 -12.08 15.23 27.03
N VAL A 4 -13.35 14.85 26.94
CA VAL A 4 -13.92 13.70 27.63
C VAL A 4 -14.84 12.95 26.68
N GLY A 5 -14.98 11.67 26.85
CA GLY A 5 -15.93 10.88 26.08
C GLY A 5 -16.21 9.53 26.70
N ARG A 6 -17.11 8.80 26.08
CA ARG A 6 -17.47 7.45 26.49
C ARG A 6 -17.48 6.53 25.27
N VAL A 7 -16.93 5.34 25.43
CA VAL A 7 -17.02 4.26 24.43
C VAL A 7 -17.99 3.22 24.93
N THR A 8 -18.98 2.88 24.10
CA THR A 8 -20.05 1.93 24.44
C THR A 8 -20.30 0.98 23.27
N ASP A 9 -20.88 -0.18 23.56
CA ASP A 9 -21.59 -0.99 22.58
C ASP A 9 -23.11 -0.97 22.83
N GLY A 10 -23.85 -1.82 22.18
CA GLY A 10 -25.30 -1.89 22.40
C GLY A 10 -25.71 -2.42 23.79
N THR A 11 -24.76 -2.95 24.57
CA THR A 11 -25.00 -3.61 25.86
C THR A 11 -24.47 -2.82 27.05
N GLY A 12 -23.48 -1.96 26.87
CA GLY A 12 -22.92 -1.18 27.95
C GLY A 12 -21.60 -0.46 27.61
N PRO A 13 -20.85 -0.04 28.66
CA PRO A 13 -19.53 0.56 28.51
C PRO A 13 -18.49 -0.46 28.07
N ILE A 14 -17.47 0.00 27.37
CA ILE A 14 -16.31 -0.80 26.97
C ILE A 14 -15.08 -0.27 27.68
N GLU A 15 -14.48 -1.08 28.55
CA GLU A 15 -13.24 -0.80 29.25
C GLU A 15 -12.03 -1.09 28.35
N GLY A 16 -10.93 -0.35 28.53
CA GLY A 16 -9.63 -0.61 27.89
C GLY A 16 -9.54 -0.24 26.42
N VAL A 17 -10.52 0.49 25.86
CA VAL A 17 -10.44 0.98 24.49
C VAL A 17 -9.38 2.08 24.40
N VAL A 18 -8.40 1.90 23.52
CA VAL A 18 -7.35 2.90 23.24
C VAL A 18 -7.96 4.07 22.48
N VAL A 19 -7.73 5.28 23.00
CA VAL A 19 -8.23 6.56 22.44
C VAL A 19 -7.06 7.52 22.31
N SER A 20 -6.98 8.23 21.21
CA SER A 20 -5.89 9.17 20.94
C SER A 20 -6.37 10.42 20.21
N ASP A 21 -5.64 11.54 20.40
CA ASP A 21 -5.74 12.76 19.58
C ASP A 21 -4.59 12.91 18.56
N GLY A 22 -3.77 11.86 18.43
CA GLY A 22 -2.55 11.87 17.62
C GLY A 22 -1.29 12.28 18.39
N VAL A 23 -1.42 12.82 19.60
CA VAL A 23 -0.29 13.24 20.46
C VAL A 23 -0.27 12.46 21.77
N THR A 24 -1.42 12.28 22.36
CA THR A 24 -1.62 11.58 23.64
C THR A 24 -2.44 10.31 23.40
N VAL A 25 -2.05 9.23 24.02
CA VAL A 25 -2.80 7.96 24.03
C VAL A 25 -3.30 7.67 25.45
N THR A 26 -4.56 7.31 25.56
CA THR A 26 -5.20 6.91 26.82
C THR A 26 -6.13 5.73 26.60
N THR A 27 -6.72 5.18 27.68
CA THR A 27 -7.72 4.12 27.60
C THR A 27 -9.00 4.49 28.34
N THR A 28 -10.09 3.85 27.98
CA THR A 28 -11.34 3.94 28.72
C THR A 28 -11.27 3.16 30.05
N ASP A 29 -11.91 3.71 31.09
CA ASP A 29 -12.09 3.05 32.38
C ASP A 29 -13.25 2.02 32.37
N ALA A 30 -13.55 1.40 33.55
CA ALA A 30 -14.62 0.42 33.70
C ALA A 30 -16.03 0.98 33.40
N GLN A 31 -16.20 2.29 33.38
CA GLN A 31 -17.42 2.97 32.97
C GLN A 31 -17.41 3.36 31.49
N GLY A 32 -16.36 2.93 30.75
CA GLY A 32 -16.13 3.27 29.35
C GLY A 32 -15.72 4.72 29.12
N ILE A 33 -15.32 5.44 30.17
CA ILE A 33 -15.01 6.87 30.11
C ILE A 33 -13.51 7.05 29.85
N TYR A 34 -13.17 7.93 28.90
CA TYR A 34 -11.83 8.43 28.72
C TYR A 34 -11.78 9.94 28.95
N GLN A 35 -10.64 10.42 29.41
CA GLN A 35 -10.38 11.83 29.63
C GLN A 35 -8.95 12.17 29.24
N MET A 36 -8.78 13.25 28.48
CA MET A 36 -7.45 13.67 28.05
C MET A 36 -7.35 15.20 27.98
N ARG A 37 -6.11 15.68 27.99
CA ARG A 37 -5.79 17.08 27.74
C ARG A 37 -5.22 17.19 26.33
N VAL A 38 -5.95 17.87 25.44
CA VAL A 38 -5.57 18.04 24.05
C VAL A 38 -5.20 19.49 23.76
N LYS A 39 -4.37 19.72 22.73
CA LYS A 39 -4.09 21.06 22.21
C LYS A 39 -5.39 21.70 21.68
N ARG A 40 -5.53 23.02 21.74
CA ARG A 40 -6.74 23.71 21.25
C ARG A 40 -7.02 23.48 19.76
N ASN A 41 -5.99 23.37 18.99
CA ASN A 41 -6.04 23.12 17.54
C ASN A 41 -6.02 21.64 17.18
N ALA A 42 -6.08 20.71 18.15
CA ALA A 42 -6.16 19.28 17.88
C ALA A 42 -7.39 18.99 16.99
N PRO A 43 -7.21 18.48 15.78
CA PRO A 43 -8.31 18.37 14.83
C PRO A 43 -9.25 17.22 15.13
N PHE A 44 -8.73 16.10 15.65
CA PHE A 44 -9.46 14.85 15.79
C PHE A 44 -9.18 14.16 17.13
N VAL A 45 -10.12 13.32 17.54
CA VAL A 45 -9.92 12.21 18.45
C VAL A 45 -10.38 10.94 17.74
N PHE A 46 -9.63 9.87 17.90
CA PHE A 46 -9.94 8.57 17.29
C PHE A 46 -9.82 7.43 18.29
N VAL A 47 -10.46 6.32 17.98
CA VAL A 47 -10.38 5.06 18.76
C VAL A 47 -9.61 4.02 17.95
N SER A 48 -8.63 3.37 18.58
CA SER A 48 -8.06 2.13 18.05
C SER A 48 -9.09 1.02 18.30
N VAL A 49 -9.94 0.75 17.30
CA VAL A 49 -11.08 -0.17 17.43
C VAL A 49 -10.58 -1.53 17.89
N PRO A 50 -11.09 -2.08 19.02
CA PRO A 50 -10.65 -3.39 19.50
C PRO A 50 -11.09 -4.53 18.56
N ALA A 51 -10.32 -5.61 18.53
CA ALA A 51 -10.46 -6.72 17.59
C ALA A 51 -11.83 -7.45 17.60
N GLU A 52 -12.57 -7.33 18.69
CA GLU A 52 -13.90 -7.92 18.87
C GLU A 52 -15.04 -7.09 18.30
N TYR A 53 -14.73 -5.90 17.82
CA TYR A 53 -15.70 -4.93 17.31
C TYR A 53 -15.55 -4.73 15.82
N GLU A 54 -16.65 -4.41 15.16
CA GLU A 54 -16.66 -4.04 13.75
C GLU A 54 -16.07 -2.64 13.54
N ILE A 55 -15.40 -2.45 12.43
CA ILE A 55 -14.94 -1.12 12.01
C ILE A 55 -16.17 -0.25 11.72
N PRO A 56 -16.38 0.87 12.44
CA PRO A 56 -17.48 1.78 12.13
C PRO A 56 -17.32 2.36 10.73
N VAL A 57 -18.41 2.37 9.97
CA VAL A 57 -18.45 2.89 8.59
C VAL A 57 -19.50 3.98 8.49
N GLU A 58 -19.14 5.10 7.86
CA GLU A 58 -20.06 6.18 7.50
C GLU A 58 -19.91 6.49 6.01
N ASN A 59 -20.99 6.38 5.25
CA ASN A 59 -20.98 6.61 3.80
C ASN A 59 -19.92 5.76 3.06
N GLY A 60 -19.76 4.49 3.45
CA GLY A 60 -18.82 3.56 2.84
C GLY A 60 -17.35 3.70 3.29
N MET A 61 -17.05 4.68 4.16
CA MET A 61 -15.68 4.93 4.63
C MET A 61 -15.52 4.58 6.11
N PRO A 62 -14.35 4.07 6.55
CA PRO A 62 -14.07 3.90 7.97
C PRO A 62 -14.25 5.19 8.75
N LYS A 63 -14.94 5.11 9.91
CA LYS A 63 -15.24 6.27 10.76
C LYS A 63 -14.86 6.02 12.21
N ILE A 64 -13.58 5.85 12.45
CA ILE A 64 -13.01 5.61 13.77
C ILE A 64 -12.69 6.90 14.54
N TYR A 65 -12.95 8.06 13.97
CA TYR A 65 -12.56 9.39 14.48
C TYR A 65 -13.74 10.36 14.59
N LYS A 66 -13.56 11.41 15.39
CA LYS A 66 -14.44 12.56 15.50
C LYS A 66 -13.64 13.86 15.51
N LYS A 67 -14.20 14.93 14.88
CA LYS A 67 -13.61 16.27 14.94
C LYS A 67 -13.73 16.83 16.35
N ILE A 68 -12.69 17.45 16.88
CA ILE A 68 -12.70 18.04 18.23
C ILE A 68 -13.29 19.40 18.15
N ALA A 69 -13.08 20.35 17.45
CA ALA A 69 -13.68 21.72 17.42
C ALA A 69 -13.89 22.31 18.83
N MET A 70 -12.86 22.95 19.37
CA MET A 70 -12.89 23.60 20.69
C MET A 70 -13.22 25.10 20.57
N GLY A 71 -14.18 25.56 21.40
CA GLY A 71 -14.36 26.95 21.74
C GLY A 71 -13.45 27.43 22.88
N ASP A 72 -13.56 28.70 23.23
CA ASP A 72 -12.80 29.34 24.33
C ASP A 72 -13.27 28.87 25.69
N ASN A 73 -12.75 28.07 26.42
CA ASN A 73 -13.11 27.54 27.77
C ASN A 73 -13.95 26.24 27.81
N ASP A 74 -14.05 25.52 26.71
CA ASP A 74 -14.92 24.34 26.63
C ASP A 74 -14.23 23.06 27.09
N VAL A 75 -15.00 22.22 27.78
CA VAL A 75 -14.77 20.79 27.85
C VAL A 75 -15.57 20.18 26.71
N VAL A 76 -14.87 19.63 25.73
CA VAL A 76 -15.51 19.02 24.55
C VAL A 76 -15.81 17.56 24.85
N GLN A 77 -17.03 17.14 24.50
CA GLN A 77 -17.44 15.75 24.66
C GLN A 77 -17.47 15.03 23.29
N ARG A 78 -16.75 13.89 23.20
CA ARG A 78 -16.75 13.03 22.02
C ARG A 78 -16.88 11.56 22.44
N SER A 79 -18.03 10.95 22.18
CA SER A 79 -18.31 9.56 22.54
C SER A 79 -18.38 8.68 21.31
N PHE A 80 -18.02 7.42 21.44
CA PHE A 80 -18.05 6.43 20.37
C PHE A 80 -19.01 5.29 20.72
N LYS A 81 -19.65 4.75 19.69
CA LYS A 81 -20.44 3.53 19.78
C LYS A 81 -19.86 2.51 18.81
N LEU A 82 -19.48 1.36 19.32
CA LEU A 82 -18.95 0.24 18.58
C LEU A 82 -19.99 -0.88 18.50
N GLU A 83 -19.86 -1.77 17.54
CA GLU A 83 -20.71 -2.95 17.39
C GLU A 83 -19.87 -4.20 17.63
N ARG A 84 -20.26 -5.00 18.62
CA ARG A 84 -19.55 -6.24 18.95
C ARG A 84 -19.96 -7.33 17.96
N THR A 85 -18.99 -7.82 17.18
CA THR A 85 -19.19 -8.92 16.21
C THR A 85 -18.32 -10.14 16.48
N GLY A 86 -17.45 -10.05 17.50
CA GLY A 86 -16.45 -11.06 17.81
C GLY A 86 -15.20 -10.92 16.95
N LYS A 87 -14.10 -11.49 17.46
CA LYS A 87 -12.79 -11.42 16.85
C LYS A 87 -12.76 -12.19 15.52
N LYS A 88 -12.30 -11.53 14.45
CA LYS A 88 -12.12 -12.15 13.14
C LYS A 88 -10.91 -13.09 13.16
N LYS A 89 -11.11 -14.38 12.87
CA LYS A 89 -10.01 -15.35 12.77
C LYS A 89 -9.31 -15.31 11.42
N ARG A 90 -10.07 -14.97 10.37
CA ARG A 90 -9.61 -14.82 8.99
C ARG A 90 -10.22 -13.59 8.38
N PHE A 91 -9.46 -12.92 7.56
CA PHE A 91 -9.95 -11.81 6.73
C PHE A 91 -9.01 -11.61 5.53
N THR A 92 -9.50 -10.91 4.52
CA THR A 92 -8.70 -10.48 3.37
C THR A 92 -8.43 -8.99 3.47
N LEU A 93 -7.18 -8.59 3.23
CA LEU A 93 -6.79 -7.19 3.08
C LEU A 93 -6.50 -6.89 1.62
N LEU A 94 -7.19 -5.90 1.07
CA LEU A 94 -6.95 -5.32 -0.24
C LEU A 94 -6.04 -4.10 -0.05
N ALA A 95 -4.89 -4.06 -0.71
CA ALA A 95 -4.01 -2.89 -0.68
C ALA A 95 -3.94 -2.25 -2.07
N LEU A 96 -4.30 -0.98 -2.14
CA LEU A 96 -4.33 -0.14 -3.33
C LEU A 96 -3.23 0.91 -3.19
N ALA A 97 -2.51 1.23 -4.27
CA ALA A 97 -1.53 2.31 -4.26
C ALA A 97 -1.78 3.27 -5.42
N ASP A 98 -1.52 4.54 -5.21
CA ASP A 98 -1.36 5.55 -6.25
C ASP A 98 -2.53 5.57 -7.27
N VAL A 99 -3.74 5.85 -6.80
CA VAL A 99 -4.93 6.01 -7.66
C VAL A 99 -4.86 7.31 -8.46
N GLN A 100 -4.34 8.38 -7.87
CA GLN A 100 -3.89 9.63 -8.49
C GLN A 100 -4.86 10.28 -9.48
N ILE A 101 -6.16 10.30 -9.21
CA ILE A 101 -7.11 11.03 -10.06
C ILE A 101 -7.04 12.55 -9.80
N GLY A 102 -6.93 13.33 -10.86
CA GLY A 102 -6.89 14.80 -10.80
C GLY A 102 -7.69 15.48 -11.91
N ARG A 103 -8.23 14.70 -12.87
CA ARG A 103 -8.99 15.15 -14.03
C ARG A 103 -10.16 14.21 -14.31
N ASP A 104 -11.14 14.71 -15.05
CA ASP A 104 -12.36 13.96 -15.39
C ASP A 104 -12.11 12.72 -16.26
N ASP A 105 -11.10 12.77 -17.16
CA ASP A 105 -10.72 11.63 -17.99
C ASP A 105 -10.10 10.49 -17.14
N GLU A 106 -9.35 10.82 -16.12
CA GLU A 106 -8.79 9.84 -15.17
C GLU A 106 -9.88 9.23 -14.29
N VAL A 107 -10.89 10.01 -13.90
CA VAL A 107 -12.08 9.47 -13.22
C VAL A 107 -12.85 8.52 -14.12
N THR A 108 -12.98 8.86 -15.41
CA THR A 108 -13.62 8.00 -16.41
C THR A 108 -12.86 6.68 -16.55
N MET A 109 -11.52 6.72 -16.65
CA MET A 109 -10.67 5.52 -16.70
C MET A 109 -10.85 4.65 -15.45
N LEU A 110 -10.83 5.26 -14.27
CA LEU A 110 -11.06 4.53 -13.01
C LEU A 110 -12.43 3.86 -12.99
N ASP A 111 -13.48 4.57 -13.43
CA ASP A 111 -14.87 4.12 -13.37
C ASP A 111 -15.24 3.10 -14.47
N GLU A 112 -14.63 3.19 -15.64
CA GLU A 112 -14.98 2.37 -16.80
C GLU A 112 -14.00 1.21 -17.04
N GLU A 113 -12.73 1.33 -16.62
CA GLU A 113 -11.72 0.31 -16.91
C GLU A 113 -11.21 -0.41 -15.66
N VAL A 114 -11.12 0.25 -14.49
CA VAL A 114 -10.56 -0.34 -13.28
C VAL A 114 -11.64 -0.92 -12.37
N LEU A 115 -12.60 -0.11 -11.96
CA LEU A 115 -13.64 -0.54 -11.01
C LEU A 115 -14.54 -1.68 -11.54
N PRO A 116 -14.90 -1.76 -12.83
CA PRO A 116 -15.69 -2.88 -13.35
C PRO A 116 -14.98 -4.24 -13.27
N LEU A 117 -13.65 -4.24 -13.17
CA LEU A 117 -12.84 -5.44 -12.98
C LEU A 117 -12.53 -5.70 -11.51
N LEU A 118 -12.18 -4.64 -10.75
CA LEU A 118 -11.84 -4.72 -9.34
C LEU A 118 -13.04 -5.13 -8.46
N VAL A 119 -14.19 -4.47 -8.64
CA VAL A 119 -15.36 -4.69 -7.77
C VAL A 119 -15.87 -6.15 -7.80
N PRO A 120 -16.11 -6.77 -8.98
CA PRO A 120 -16.51 -8.17 -9.03
C PRO A 120 -15.44 -9.12 -8.46
N TYR A 121 -14.16 -8.80 -8.63
CA TYR A 121 -13.09 -9.59 -8.06
C TYR A 121 -13.11 -9.54 -6.52
N VAL A 122 -13.24 -8.36 -5.93
CA VAL A 122 -13.34 -8.18 -4.47
C VAL A 122 -14.57 -8.90 -3.89
N GLN A 123 -15.66 -8.95 -4.64
CA GLN A 123 -16.88 -9.69 -4.22
C GLN A 123 -16.68 -11.20 -4.12
N GLN A 124 -15.69 -11.76 -4.84
CA GLN A 124 -15.35 -13.18 -4.83
C GLN A 124 -14.33 -13.56 -3.76
N LEU A 125 -13.66 -12.58 -3.14
CA LEU A 125 -12.68 -12.83 -2.10
C LEU A 125 -13.32 -13.36 -0.81
N ASP A 126 -12.56 -14.12 -0.05
CA ASP A 126 -12.98 -14.61 1.27
C ASP A 126 -13.29 -13.46 2.21
N LYS A 127 -14.46 -13.52 2.85
CA LYS A 127 -14.97 -12.46 3.74
C LYS A 127 -14.58 -12.71 5.20
N PRO A 128 -14.44 -11.64 6.00
CA PRO A 128 -14.59 -10.24 5.65
C PRO A 128 -13.39 -9.69 4.85
N VAL A 129 -13.64 -8.67 4.02
CA VAL A 129 -12.61 -7.94 3.28
C VAL A 129 -12.52 -6.51 3.81
N TYR A 130 -11.29 -6.05 4.02
CA TYR A 130 -10.97 -4.66 4.36
C TYR A 130 -9.96 -4.13 3.34
N GLY A 131 -9.93 -2.83 3.13
CA GLY A 131 -9.00 -2.19 2.21
C GLY A 131 -8.10 -1.18 2.92
N ILE A 132 -6.94 -0.93 2.31
CA ILE A 132 -6.06 0.20 2.61
C ILE A 132 -5.58 0.81 1.30
N SER A 133 -5.62 2.13 1.19
CA SER A 133 -5.07 2.87 0.07
C SER A 133 -3.83 3.63 0.53
N LEU A 134 -2.71 3.42 -0.17
CA LEU A 134 -1.36 3.76 0.27
C LEU A 134 -0.88 5.15 -0.22
N GLY A 135 -1.77 6.13 -0.18
CA GLY A 135 -1.45 7.50 -0.55
C GLY A 135 -1.59 7.80 -2.04
N ASP A 136 -1.38 9.06 -2.37
CA ASP A 136 -1.57 9.61 -3.71
C ASP A 136 -2.96 9.25 -4.27
N LEU A 137 -3.98 9.62 -3.50
CA LEU A 137 -5.39 9.38 -3.85
C LEU A 137 -5.80 10.24 -5.04
N VAL A 138 -5.28 11.47 -5.04
CA VAL A 138 -5.48 12.46 -6.11
C VAL A 138 -4.13 12.93 -6.65
N TRP A 139 -4.16 13.63 -7.80
CA TRP A 139 -2.98 14.26 -8.39
C TRP A 139 -3.08 15.78 -8.27
N ASP A 140 -2.58 16.34 -7.14
CA ASP A 140 -2.48 17.79 -6.89
C ASP A 140 -3.80 18.58 -7.03
N ASN A 141 -4.94 17.91 -7.10
CA ASN A 141 -6.24 18.51 -7.29
C ASN A 141 -7.16 18.23 -6.10
N MET A 142 -7.07 19.07 -5.08
CA MET A 142 -7.73 18.87 -3.78
C MET A 142 -9.25 18.64 -3.85
N PRO A 143 -10.04 19.31 -4.72
CA PRO A 143 -11.44 19.00 -4.94
C PRO A 143 -11.73 17.54 -5.30
N PHE A 144 -10.78 16.84 -5.91
CA PHE A 144 -10.93 15.45 -6.30
C PHE A 144 -10.89 14.46 -5.13
N HIS A 145 -10.50 14.84 -3.93
CA HIS A 145 -10.69 13.99 -2.74
C HIS A 145 -12.15 13.56 -2.54
N SER A 146 -13.09 14.45 -2.82
CA SER A 146 -14.52 14.10 -2.77
C SER A 146 -14.93 13.16 -3.89
N VAL A 147 -14.37 13.33 -5.09
CA VAL A 147 -14.61 12.46 -6.25
C VAL A 147 -14.00 11.08 -5.99
N TYR A 148 -12.76 11.01 -5.55
CA TYR A 148 -12.08 9.78 -5.15
C TYR A 148 -12.92 8.99 -4.13
N LYS A 149 -13.42 9.67 -3.09
CA LYS A 149 -14.26 9.04 -2.06
C LYS A 149 -15.52 8.39 -2.64
N GLU A 150 -16.15 9.04 -3.63
CA GLU A 150 -17.31 8.48 -4.32
C GLU A 150 -16.95 7.26 -5.18
N GLN A 151 -15.76 7.25 -5.77
CA GLN A 151 -15.30 6.13 -6.59
C GLN A 151 -14.89 4.94 -5.71
N ILE A 152 -14.06 5.16 -4.69
CA ILE A 152 -13.50 4.07 -3.88
C ILE A 152 -14.58 3.32 -3.07
N ARG A 153 -15.64 4.00 -2.64
CA ARG A 153 -16.76 3.35 -1.94
C ARG A 153 -17.52 2.33 -2.79
N LYS A 154 -17.42 2.41 -4.13
CA LYS A 154 -18.03 1.42 -5.04
C LYS A 154 -17.43 0.01 -4.87
N ILE A 155 -16.23 -0.09 -4.31
CA ILE A 155 -15.60 -1.38 -3.97
C ILE A 155 -16.46 -2.15 -2.96
N GLY A 156 -17.24 -1.46 -2.12
CA GLY A 156 -18.20 -2.07 -1.21
C GLY A 156 -17.60 -2.68 0.05
N VAL A 157 -16.36 -2.31 0.39
CA VAL A 157 -15.66 -2.69 1.63
C VAL A 157 -15.07 -1.45 2.30
N PRO A 158 -14.84 -1.44 3.62
CA PRO A 158 -14.15 -0.34 4.28
C PRO A 158 -12.71 -0.23 3.78
N VAL A 159 -12.33 0.90 3.18
CA VAL A 159 -10.97 1.20 2.72
C VAL A 159 -10.39 2.32 3.57
N PHE A 160 -9.33 2.04 4.31
CA PHE A 160 -8.57 3.02 5.08
C PHE A 160 -7.66 3.82 4.16
N GLN A 161 -7.39 5.09 4.50
CA GLN A 161 -6.64 5.99 3.65
C GLN A 161 -5.32 6.38 4.30
N VAL A 162 -4.23 6.28 3.56
CA VAL A 162 -2.94 6.91 3.82
C VAL A 162 -2.88 8.20 3.02
N ILE A 163 -2.21 9.21 3.50
CA ILE A 163 -1.93 10.43 2.74
C ILE A 163 -0.66 10.25 1.92
N GLY A 164 -0.62 10.79 0.68
CA GLY A 164 0.56 10.85 -0.17
C GLY A 164 0.98 12.28 -0.51
N ASN A 165 2.07 12.44 -1.24
CA ASN A 165 2.60 13.76 -1.54
C ASN A 165 1.71 14.58 -2.52
N HIS A 166 0.92 13.90 -3.35
CA HIS A 166 -0.04 14.56 -4.24
C HIS A 166 -1.39 14.88 -3.57
N ASP A 167 -1.59 14.45 -2.34
CA ASP A 167 -2.77 14.75 -1.53
C ASP A 167 -2.66 16.07 -0.75
N HIS A 168 -1.54 16.78 -0.89
CA HIS A 168 -1.25 18.08 -0.26
C HIS A 168 -1.56 19.26 -1.20
N ASP A 169 -2.14 20.33 -0.66
CA ASP A 169 -2.37 21.56 -1.40
C ASP A 169 -1.05 22.31 -1.63
N LYS A 170 -0.57 22.27 -2.87
CA LYS A 170 0.70 22.89 -3.29
C LYS A 170 0.72 24.41 -3.16
N ALA A 171 -0.43 25.06 -3.03
CA ALA A 171 -0.53 26.50 -2.80
C ALA A 171 -0.24 26.89 -1.34
N ILE A 172 -0.22 25.92 -0.42
CA ILE A 172 -0.03 26.13 1.03
C ILE A 172 1.39 25.72 1.41
N GLY A 173 2.12 26.64 2.07
CA GLY A 173 3.53 26.43 2.44
C GLY A 173 3.77 25.77 3.80
N MET A 174 2.73 25.32 4.49
CA MET A 174 2.82 24.71 5.82
C MET A 174 2.20 23.30 5.79
N ASP A 175 2.96 22.32 6.20
CA ASP A 175 2.55 20.93 6.26
C ASP A 175 1.19 20.72 6.93
N THR A 176 1.04 21.20 8.16
CA THR A 176 -0.18 21.07 8.98
C THR A 176 -1.43 21.77 8.41
N GLU A 177 -1.28 22.50 7.31
CA GLU A 177 -2.39 23.15 6.60
C GLU A 177 -2.53 22.64 5.16
N ALA A 178 -1.44 22.16 4.54
CA ALA A 178 -1.46 21.64 3.19
C ALA A 178 -2.29 20.34 3.05
N ASP A 179 -2.42 19.56 4.12
CA ASP A 179 -3.22 18.34 4.23
C ASP A 179 -4.72 18.58 4.55
N HIS A 180 -5.16 19.86 4.62
CA HIS A 180 -6.51 20.22 5.08
C HIS A 180 -7.64 19.55 4.30
N SER A 181 -7.47 19.39 2.99
CA SER A 181 -8.47 18.76 2.12
C SER A 181 -8.57 17.25 2.39
N PHE A 182 -7.45 16.59 2.55
CA PHE A 182 -7.39 15.18 2.96
C PHE A 182 -8.08 15.01 4.32
N ARG A 183 -7.72 15.81 5.33
CA ARG A 183 -8.32 15.76 6.68
C ARG A 183 -9.82 16.06 6.67
N ALA A 184 -10.28 16.93 5.80
CA ALA A 184 -11.70 17.21 5.67
C ALA A 184 -12.49 16.00 5.14
N ALA A 185 -11.91 15.26 4.19
CA ALA A 185 -12.53 14.11 3.52
C ALA A 185 -12.42 12.81 4.32
N PHE A 186 -11.23 12.52 4.91
CA PHE A 186 -10.88 11.21 5.43
C PHE A 186 -10.56 11.19 6.93
N GLY A 187 -10.24 12.31 7.56
CA GLY A 187 -9.91 12.41 8.98
C GLY A 187 -8.42 12.53 9.26
N PRO A 188 -7.92 11.94 10.36
CA PRO A 188 -6.50 12.05 10.73
C PRO A 188 -5.59 11.44 9.67
N THR A 189 -4.39 11.99 9.50
CA THR A 189 -3.38 11.49 8.54
C THR A 189 -2.62 10.29 9.10
N TYR A 190 -2.56 10.13 10.42
CA TYR A 190 -2.02 8.94 11.09
C TYR A 190 -2.92 8.46 12.23
N TYR A 191 -3.02 7.16 12.41
CA TYR A 191 -3.93 6.50 13.36
C TYR A 191 -3.67 5.00 13.45
N SER A 192 -4.34 4.31 14.40
CA SER A 192 -4.29 2.85 14.51
C SER A 192 -5.68 2.22 14.68
N TYR A 193 -5.77 0.92 14.37
CA TYR A 193 -6.97 0.09 14.57
C TYR A 193 -6.61 -1.40 14.60
N ASN A 194 -7.56 -2.26 15.03
CA ASN A 194 -7.32 -3.70 15.08
C ASN A 194 -8.35 -4.46 14.25
N ILE A 195 -7.88 -5.49 13.56
CA ILE A 195 -8.71 -6.51 12.92
C ILE A 195 -8.13 -7.88 13.30
N GLY A 196 -8.90 -8.71 13.99
CA GLY A 196 -8.43 -10.01 14.44
C GLY A 196 -7.18 -9.94 15.34
N ASP A 197 -6.15 -10.68 14.98
CA ASP A 197 -4.85 -10.68 15.66
C ASP A 197 -3.84 -9.74 15.01
N CYS A 198 -4.31 -8.79 14.22
CA CYS A 198 -3.48 -7.77 13.59
C CYS A 198 -3.75 -6.40 14.20
N HIS A 199 -2.68 -5.63 14.36
CA HIS A 199 -2.73 -4.22 14.70
C HIS A 199 -2.27 -3.43 13.48
N PHE A 200 -3.14 -2.55 13.00
CA PHE A 200 -2.89 -1.70 11.85
C PHE A 200 -2.46 -0.31 12.30
N ILE A 201 -1.45 0.20 11.66
CA ILE A 201 -0.91 1.54 11.89
C ILE A 201 -0.87 2.24 10.53
N VAL A 202 -1.44 3.42 10.44
CA VAL A 202 -1.28 4.32 9.31
C VAL A 202 -0.36 5.45 9.77
N LEU A 203 0.67 5.74 8.98
CA LEU A 203 1.62 6.83 9.23
C LEU A 203 1.56 7.83 8.08
N ASP A 204 1.82 9.08 8.41
CA ASP A 204 2.04 10.17 7.47
C ASP A 204 3.55 10.38 7.35
N ASP A 205 4.12 9.95 6.24
CA ASP A 205 5.55 10.00 5.97
C ASP A 205 5.93 11.06 4.92
N VAL A 206 5.02 12.02 4.70
CA VAL A 206 5.22 13.15 3.79
C VAL A 206 5.26 14.45 4.59
N LEU A 207 6.45 14.93 4.92
CA LEU A 207 6.63 16.24 5.51
C LEU A 207 6.68 17.31 4.40
N TYR A 208 5.58 18.00 4.20
CA TYR A 208 5.46 19.00 3.15
C TYR A 208 6.15 20.31 3.54
N THR A 209 7.09 20.78 2.70
CA THR A 209 7.92 21.95 3.00
C THR A 209 7.52 23.20 2.21
N GLY A 210 6.45 23.11 1.43
CA GLY A 210 5.91 24.19 0.61
C GLY A 210 6.45 24.22 -0.81
N SER A 211 5.78 24.99 -1.68
CA SER A 211 6.18 25.17 -3.09
C SER A 211 6.37 23.87 -3.87
N SER A 212 5.48 22.91 -3.66
CA SER A 212 5.55 21.55 -4.24
C SER A 212 6.74 20.72 -3.78
N SER A 213 7.38 21.08 -2.68
CA SER A 213 8.49 20.33 -2.12
C SER A 213 8.07 19.63 -0.82
N TYR A 214 8.58 18.42 -0.63
CA TYR A 214 8.40 17.62 0.58
C TYR A 214 9.68 16.83 0.90
N THR A 215 9.78 16.36 2.12
CA THR A 215 10.74 15.34 2.54
C THR A 215 9.99 14.09 2.95
N ALA A 216 10.55 12.93 2.63
CA ALA A 216 10.06 11.66 3.15
C ALA A 216 10.54 11.52 4.60
N ASP A 217 9.63 11.71 5.56
CA ASP A 217 9.99 11.82 6.98
C ASP A 217 8.78 11.50 7.86
N ILE A 218 9.01 10.85 9.00
CA ILE A 218 8.02 10.61 10.03
C ILE A 218 8.35 11.51 11.21
N THR A 219 7.46 12.46 11.52
CA THR A 219 7.76 13.46 12.56
C THR A 219 7.99 12.85 13.94
N ASP A 220 8.84 13.49 14.75
CA ASP A 220 9.06 13.09 16.16
C ASP A 220 7.74 12.97 16.95
N GLU A 221 6.72 13.80 16.65
CA GLU A 221 5.40 13.74 17.29
C GLU A 221 4.69 12.42 16.94
N GLN A 222 4.78 11.96 15.69
CA GLN A 222 4.21 10.66 15.28
C GLN A 222 4.97 9.49 15.91
N LEU A 223 6.30 9.52 15.94
CA LEU A 223 7.10 8.47 16.58
C LEU A 223 6.81 8.38 18.07
N ALA A 224 6.70 9.53 18.76
CA ALA A 224 6.31 9.58 20.19
C ALA A 224 4.86 9.11 20.44
N TRP A 225 3.95 9.35 19.50
CA TRP A 225 2.60 8.80 19.52
C TRP A 225 2.62 7.28 19.33
N LEU A 226 3.35 6.79 18.33
CA LEU A 226 3.49 5.37 18.02
C LEU A 226 4.07 4.58 19.21
N GLU A 227 5.08 5.14 19.88
CA GLU A 227 5.63 4.55 21.11
C GLU A 227 4.57 4.37 22.20
N GLN A 228 3.64 5.34 22.34
CA GLN A 228 2.55 5.23 23.31
C GLN A 228 1.51 4.20 22.88
N ASP A 229 1.14 4.17 21.59
CA ASP A 229 0.15 3.24 21.04
C ASP A 229 0.61 1.79 21.20
N LEU A 230 1.86 1.50 20.85
CA LEU A 230 2.46 0.17 20.96
C LEU A 230 2.53 -0.38 22.39
N LYS A 231 2.43 0.45 23.44
CA LYS A 231 2.34 -0.01 24.85
C LYS A 231 1.07 -0.83 25.11
N TYR A 232 0.06 -0.65 24.29
CA TYR A 232 -1.22 -1.37 24.39
C TYR A 232 -1.32 -2.56 23.41
N VAL A 233 -0.26 -2.82 22.64
CA VAL A 233 -0.24 -3.87 21.61
C VAL A 233 0.59 -5.06 22.10
N PRO A 234 0.00 -6.24 22.28
CA PRO A 234 0.76 -7.44 22.60
C PRO A 234 1.79 -7.80 21.53
N LYS A 235 2.96 -8.29 21.95
CA LYS A 235 4.08 -8.62 21.05
C LYS A 235 3.78 -9.78 20.09
N ASP A 236 2.77 -10.58 20.33
CA ASP A 236 2.33 -11.66 19.45
C ASP A 236 1.39 -11.21 18.32
N LYS A 237 1.03 -9.93 18.27
CA LYS A 237 0.26 -9.38 17.16
C LYS A 237 1.11 -9.24 15.90
N LEU A 238 0.48 -9.45 14.75
CA LEU A 238 1.02 -8.99 13.48
C LEU A 238 0.79 -7.49 13.36
N ILE A 239 1.84 -6.72 13.17
CA ILE A 239 1.75 -5.29 12.84
C ILE A 239 1.66 -5.13 11.33
N ILE A 240 0.68 -4.38 10.86
CA ILE A 240 0.57 -3.97 9.45
C ILE A 240 0.64 -2.44 9.41
N ILE A 241 1.67 -1.91 8.78
CA ILE A 241 1.87 -0.47 8.62
C ILE A 241 1.52 -0.07 7.19
N GLY A 242 0.68 0.93 7.03
CA GLY A 242 0.46 1.64 5.78
C GLY A 242 1.13 3.01 5.84
N LEU A 243 1.99 3.28 4.88
CA LEU A 243 2.61 4.60 4.63
C LEU A 243 2.73 4.81 3.12
N HIS A 244 3.11 5.98 2.68
CA HIS A 244 3.15 6.27 1.25
C HIS A 244 4.52 5.99 0.63
N ILE A 245 5.58 6.54 1.20
CA ILE A 245 6.95 6.44 0.67
C ILE A 245 7.67 5.26 1.34
N ALA A 246 8.32 4.42 0.55
CA ALA A 246 9.00 3.25 1.08
C ALA A 246 10.06 3.60 2.15
N THR A 247 10.06 2.85 3.26
CA THR A 247 11.08 3.01 4.32
C THR A 247 12.43 2.45 3.91
N SER A 248 12.43 1.50 2.98
CA SER A 248 13.66 0.90 2.45
C SER A 248 13.44 0.44 1.01
N ARG A 249 14.46 0.62 0.19
CA ARG A 249 14.48 0.13 -1.18
C ARG A 249 15.80 -0.59 -1.45
N ARG A 250 15.73 -1.88 -1.80
CA ARG A 250 16.90 -2.76 -1.98
C ARG A 250 17.97 -2.15 -2.89
N ASN A 251 17.57 -1.55 -3.99
CA ASN A 251 18.49 -1.05 -5.02
C ASN A 251 18.71 0.48 -4.97
N ARG A 252 17.98 1.20 -4.11
CA ARG A 252 18.09 2.67 -3.93
C ARG A 252 18.09 3.03 -2.45
N PRO A 253 19.19 2.76 -1.71
CA PRO A 253 19.23 2.96 -0.27
C PRO A 253 19.13 4.43 0.19
N THR A 254 19.14 5.38 -0.73
CA THR A 254 18.98 6.83 -0.46
C THR A 254 17.56 7.35 -0.71
N SER A 255 16.68 6.55 -1.32
CA SER A 255 15.28 6.92 -1.60
C SER A 255 14.37 6.25 -0.58
N HIS A 256 14.36 6.74 0.64
CA HIS A 256 13.60 6.19 1.75
C HIS A 256 13.23 7.28 2.76
N VAL A 257 12.32 6.96 3.66
CA VAL A 257 11.92 7.80 4.79
C VAL A 257 13.13 8.08 5.71
N ALA A 258 13.33 9.33 6.12
CA ALA A 258 14.51 9.74 6.89
C ALA A 258 14.63 8.99 8.23
N ASP A 259 13.54 8.94 9.01
CA ASP A 259 13.51 8.36 10.36
C ASP A 259 13.13 6.88 10.40
N TYR A 260 13.49 6.13 9.33
CA TYR A 260 13.19 4.69 9.24
C TYR A 260 13.84 3.86 10.37
N LYS A 261 14.99 4.28 10.88
CA LYS A 261 15.70 3.54 11.96
C LYS A 261 14.98 3.66 13.30
N GLU A 262 14.48 4.84 13.58
CA GLU A 262 13.67 5.14 14.76
C GLU A 262 12.36 4.34 14.71
N LEU A 263 11.71 4.31 13.55
CA LEU A 263 10.54 3.45 13.31
C LEU A 263 10.87 1.98 13.58
N TYR A 264 11.94 1.45 12.99
CA TYR A 264 12.30 0.03 13.17
C TYR A 264 12.65 -0.30 14.62
N ALA A 265 13.28 0.63 15.36
CA ALA A 265 13.58 0.44 16.78
C ALA A 265 12.30 0.32 17.63
N LEU A 266 11.24 1.07 17.33
CA LEU A 266 9.94 0.93 17.99
C LEU A 266 9.25 -0.41 17.68
N LEU A 267 9.49 -0.95 16.50
CA LEU A 267 8.90 -2.20 16.02
C LEU A 267 9.64 -3.46 16.49
N ASP A 268 10.75 -3.32 17.19
CA ASP A 268 11.53 -4.46 17.68
C ASP A 268 10.69 -5.44 18.49
N GLY A 269 10.86 -6.71 18.21
CA GLY A 269 10.11 -7.82 18.83
C GLY A 269 8.70 -8.05 18.30
N TYR A 270 8.24 -7.34 17.27
CA TYR A 270 7.01 -7.63 16.53
C TYR A 270 7.30 -8.31 15.20
N ASN A 271 6.33 -9.07 14.68
CA ASN A 271 6.27 -9.39 13.26
C ASN A 271 5.57 -8.25 12.53
N VAL A 272 6.20 -7.73 11.49
CA VAL A 272 5.74 -6.51 10.81
C VAL A 272 5.68 -6.70 9.30
N ARG A 273 4.58 -6.26 8.72
CA ARG A 273 4.45 -6.02 7.29
C ARG A 273 4.23 -4.54 7.04
N ILE A 274 5.16 -3.91 6.32
CA ILE A 274 5.02 -2.52 5.86
C ILE A 274 4.47 -2.55 4.43
N LEU A 275 3.52 -1.70 4.13
CA LEU A 275 2.90 -1.53 2.82
C LEU A 275 3.13 -0.09 2.36
N SER A 276 3.68 0.09 1.18
CA SER A 276 3.98 1.41 0.59
C SER A 276 3.61 1.49 -0.89
N GLY A 277 3.60 2.70 -1.44
CA GLY A 277 3.31 3.04 -2.83
C GLY A 277 4.37 3.94 -3.45
N HIS A 278 3.95 5.11 -3.97
CA HIS A 278 4.77 6.24 -4.43
C HIS A 278 5.63 5.99 -5.68
N SER A 279 6.28 4.86 -5.76
CA SER A 279 7.24 4.59 -6.83
C SER A 279 6.61 3.98 -8.09
N HIS A 280 5.33 3.59 -8.04
CA HIS A 280 4.59 2.91 -9.12
C HIS A 280 5.28 1.64 -9.62
N ASN A 281 5.98 0.93 -8.74
CA ASN A 281 6.67 -0.32 -9.03
C ASN A 281 6.37 -1.36 -7.96
N ASN A 282 6.47 -2.63 -8.32
CA ASN A 282 6.39 -3.73 -7.36
C ASN A 282 7.79 -4.14 -6.91
N TYR A 283 8.03 -4.14 -5.62
CA TYR A 283 9.19 -4.80 -5.03
C TYR A 283 8.96 -5.15 -3.56
N THR A 284 9.67 -6.17 -3.10
CA THR A 284 9.64 -6.60 -1.71
C THR A 284 11.03 -6.47 -1.11
N THR A 285 11.12 -5.83 0.06
CA THR A 285 12.38 -5.67 0.79
C THR A 285 12.31 -6.39 2.13
N THR A 286 13.20 -7.36 2.36
CA THR A 286 13.45 -7.92 3.69
C THR A 286 14.33 -6.94 4.46
N ILE A 287 13.78 -6.36 5.52
CA ILE A 287 14.48 -5.40 6.39
C ILE A 287 15.19 -6.14 7.51
N SER A 288 14.49 -7.09 8.14
CA SER A 288 15.03 -7.98 9.17
C SER A 288 14.32 -9.34 9.12
N GLU A 289 14.62 -10.24 10.03
CA GLU A 289 13.93 -11.54 10.15
C GLU A 289 12.42 -11.38 10.44
N THR A 290 12.03 -10.25 11.00
CA THR A 290 10.64 -9.99 11.44
C THR A 290 9.97 -8.82 10.73
N ILE A 291 10.69 -8.05 9.92
CA ILE A 291 10.17 -6.88 9.20
C ILE A 291 10.37 -7.09 7.70
N GLU A 292 9.27 -7.07 6.96
CA GLU A 292 9.26 -7.09 5.49
C GLU A 292 8.39 -5.96 4.97
N GLU A 293 8.83 -5.28 3.92
CA GLU A 293 8.10 -4.22 3.24
C GLU A 293 7.72 -4.63 1.82
N ASN A 294 6.47 -4.40 1.45
CA ASN A 294 5.98 -4.51 0.08
C ASN A 294 5.64 -3.12 -0.45
N THR A 295 6.35 -2.67 -1.46
CA THR A 295 5.98 -1.51 -2.27
C THR A 295 5.19 -1.99 -3.45
N LEU A 296 4.07 -1.33 -3.74
CA LEU A 296 3.10 -1.79 -4.72
C LEU A 296 3.09 -0.91 -5.97
N GLY A 297 2.85 -1.54 -7.11
CA GLY A 297 2.52 -0.86 -8.34
C GLY A 297 1.19 -0.10 -8.24
N ALA A 298 1.04 0.93 -9.06
CA ALA A 298 -0.10 1.83 -9.05
C ALA A 298 -1.38 1.18 -9.62
N VAL A 299 -2.52 1.47 -9.00
CA VAL A 299 -3.84 1.01 -9.45
C VAL A 299 -4.18 1.52 -10.85
N MET A 300 -3.74 2.75 -11.17
CA MET A 300 -3.95 3.37 -12.47
C MET A 300 -2.76 3.18 -13.44
N GLY A 301 -1.67 2.54 -12.96
CA GLY A 301 -0.42 2.41 -13.70
C GLY A 301 0.44 3.67 -13.66
N ALA A 302 1.56 3.65 -14.38
CA ALA A 302 2.46 4.80 -14.50
C ALA A 302 2.12 5.69 -15.69
N TYR A 303 1.34 5.19 -16.63
CA TYR A 303 1.07 5.80 -17.92
C TYR A 303 -0.44 5.88 -18.17
N TRP A 304 -1.08 6.90 -17.61
CA TRP A 304 -2.55 7.02 -17.59
C TRP A 304 -3.24 7.06 -18.97
N ASN A 305 -2.51 7.33 -20.04
CA ASN A 305 -3.08 7.50 -21.39
C ASN A 305 -2.61 6.41 -22.37
N GLY A 306 -2.11 5.27 -21.90
CA GLY A 306 -1.53 4.27 -22.78
C GLY A 306 -1.61 2.85 -22.22
N GLU A 307 -0.49 2.15 -22.26
CA GLU A 307 -0.38 0.79 -21.77
C GLU A 307 -0.79 0.68 -20.29
N GLU A 308 -1.47 -0.40 -19.95
CA GLU A 308 -1.93 -0.70 -18.59
C GLU A 308 -0.78 -1.18 -17.69
N LEU A 309 0.33 -0.43 -17.67
CA LEU A 309 1.59 -0.82 -17.04
C LEU A 309 2.01 0.15 -15.93
N CYS A 310 2.77 -0.38 -14.98
CA CYS A 310 3.60 0.35 -14.04
C CYS A 310 5.00 0.61 -14.61
N ASN A 311 5.82 1.41 -13.91
CA ASN A 311 7.16 1.78 -14.39
C ASN A 311 8.09 0.60 -14.62
N ASP A 312 7.90 -0.48 -13.88
CA ASP A 312 8.67 -1.72 -13.91
C ASP A 312 8.16 -2.75 -14.93
N GLY A 313 7.11 -2.40 -15.69
CA GLY A 313 6.46 -3.27 -16.66
C GLY A 313 5.47 -4.27 -16.05
N SER A 314 5.26 -4.24 -14.73
CA SER A 314 4.13 -4.96 -14.13
C SER A 314 2.80 -4.32 -14.59
N PRO A 315 1.71 -5.08 -14.71
CA PRO A 315 0.42 -4.48 -15.05
C PRO A 315 -0.06 -3.56 -13.92
N ARG A 316 -0.84 -2.52 -14.22
CA ARG A 316 -1.58 -1.76 -13.21
C ARG A 316 -2.42 -2.71 -12.37
N GLY A 317 -2.43 -2.51 -11.04
CA GLY A 317 -3.08 -3.49 -10.17
C GLY A 317 -3.04 -3.14 -8.69
N TYR A 318 -3.16 -4.17 -7.88
CA TYR A 318 -3.29 -4.08 -6.43
C TYR A 318 -2.83 -5.37 -5.76
N ALA A 319 -2.56 -5.32 -4.46
CA ALA A 319 -2.20 -6.52 -3.70
C ALA A 319 -3.38 -7.05 -2.88
N VAL A 320 -3.41 -8.37 -2.71
CA VAL A 320 -4.38 -9.10 -1.90
C VAL A 320 -3.65 -9.94 -0.88
N TYR A 321 -3.96 -9.75 0.41
CA TYR A 321 -3.38 -10.49 1.53
C TYR A 321 -4.45 -11.33 2.22
N GLU A 322 -4.23 -12.64 2.30
CA GLU A 322 -5.07 -13.58 3.04
C GLU A 322 -4.49 -13.77 4.44
N ILE A 323 -5.19 -13.29 5.45
CA ILE A 323 -4.70 -13.24 6.83
C ILE A 323 -5.46 -14.23 7.71
N GLU A 324 -4.74 -15.02 8.50
CA GLU A 324 -5.29 -15.93 9.50
C GLU A 324 -4.57 -15.79 10.84
N GLY A 325 -5.31 -15.42 11.86
CA GLY A 325 -4.73 -15.08 13.17
C GLY A 325 -3.76 -13.92 13.03
N ASN A 326 -2.52 -14.13 13.44
CA ASN A 326 -1.41 -13.17 13.38
C ASN A 326 -0.44 -13.44 12.22
N ARG A 327 -0.91 -14.04 11.12
CA ARG A 327 -0.04 -14.44 10.00
C ARG A 327 -0.68 -14.12 8.67
N ILE A 328 0.15 -13.64 7.73
CA ILE A 328 -0.16 -13.63 6.31
C ILE A 328 0.02 -15.07 5.80
N ARG A 329 -1.10 -15.69 5.41
CA ARG A 329 -1.13 -17.08 4.89
C ARG A 329 -0.76 -17.13 3.43
N ASN A 330 -1.09 -16.05 2.73
CA ASN A 330 -0.83 -15.90 1.32
C ASN A 330 -0.93 -14.42 0.95
N TRP A 331 -0.19 -13.99 -0.05
CA TRP A 331 -0.41 -12.71 -0.70
C TRP A 331 0.06 -12.77 -2.15
N TYR A 332 -0.51 -11.92 -2.98
CA TYR A 332 -0.17 -11.83 -4.38
C TYR A 332 -0.50 -10.44 -4.92
N TYR A 333 0.25 -10.02 -5.92
CA TYR A 333 -0.11 -8.87 -6.74
C TYR A 333 -1.10 -9.29 -7.82
N LYS A 334 -2.16 -8.53 -8.03
CA LYS A 334 -3.21 -8.80 -9.00
C LYS A 334 -3.25 -7.69 -10.04
N GLY A 335 -2.77 -7.97 -11.25
CA GLY A 335 -2.99 -7.09 -12.39
C GLY A 335 -4.49 -6.94 -12.68
N THR A 336 -5.00 -5.71 -12.75
CA THR A 336 -6.43 -5.43 -12.79
C THR A 336 -7.15 -6.21 -13.90
N ALA A 337 -6.63 -6.16 -15.13
CA ALA A 337 -7.23 -6.82 -16.30
C ALA A 337 -6.79 -8.29 -16.49
N PHE A 338 -5.87 -8.80 -15.68
CA PHE A 338 -5.25 -10.10 -15.88
C PHE A 338 -5.72 -11.12 -14.83
N PRO A 339 -5.66 -12.43 -15.10
CA PRO A 339 -5.88 -13.46 -14.09
C PRO A 339 -4.80 -13.39 -13.01
N ARG A 340 -5.07 -13.97 -11.82
CA ARG A 340 -4.13 -14.00 -10.69
C ARG A 340 -2.80 -14.66 -11.06
N GLU A 341 -2.83 -15.62 -11.95
CA GLU A 341 -1.68 -16.40 -12.39
C GLU A 341 -0.73 -15.62 -13.30
N TYR A 342 -1.16 -14.47 -13.85
CA TYR A 342 -0.31 -13.61 -14.66
C TYR A 342 0.66 -12.82 -13.79
N GLN A 343 1.82 -13.41 -13.50
CA GLN A 343 2.84 -12.86 -12.62
C GLN A 343 4.18 -12.60 -13.31
N MET A 344 4.26 -12.81 -14.63
CA MET A 344 5.48 -12.55 -15.40
C MET A 344 5.19 -12.26 -16.86
N TYR A 345 6.17 -11.64 -17.51
CA TYR A 345 6.22 -11.44 -18.95
C TYR A 345 7.60 -11.84 -19.48
N LEU A 346 7.64 -12.53 -20.60
CA LEU A 346 8.87 -13.05 -21.21
C LEU A 346 9.13 -12.32 -22.54
N TYR A 347 10.36 -11.88 -22.72
CA TYR A 347 10.85 -11.26 -23.96
C TYR A 347 11.80 -12.20 -24.66
N GLY A 348 11.67 -12.32 -25.98
CA GLY A 348 12.53 -13.11 -26.84
C GLY A 348 13.89 -12.47 -27.14
N PRO A 349 14.76 -13.19 -27.82
CA PRO A 349 16.02 -12.64 -28.32
C PRO A 349 15.77 -11.41 -29.21
N GLY A 350 16.59 -10.37 -29.02
CA GLY A 350 16.46 -9.09 -29.72
C GLY A 350 15.58 -8.05 -28.99
N GLU A 351 14.75 -8.45 -28.05
CA GLU A 351 13.77 -7.56 -27.40
C GLU A 351 14.32 -6.84 -26.15
N ALA A 352 15.45 -7.28 -25.58
CA ALA A 352 16.06 -6.54 -24.46
C ALA A 352 16.36 -5.09 -24.84
N VAL A 353 16.11 -4.15 -23.94
CA VAL A 353 16.46 -2.73 -24.12
C VAL A 353 17.97 -2.59 -24.20
N SER A 354 18.69 -3.19 -23.25
CA SER A 354 20.15 -3.19 -23.23
C SER A 354 20.72 -4.15 -24.28
N GLU A 355 21.60 -3.65 -25.17
CA GLU A 355 22.26 -4.46 -26.21
C GLU A 355 22.97 -5.70 -25.64
N LYS A 356 23.50 -5.60 -24.45
CA LYS A 356 24.19 -6.68 -23.73
C LYS A 356 23.38 -7.96 -23.58
N TYR A 357 22.08 -7.88 -23.52
CA TYR A 357 21.18 -8.99 -23.22
C TYR A 357 20.31 -9.43 -24.41
N ARG A 358 20.53 -8.85 -25.61
CA ARG A 358 19.76 -9.15 -26.83
C ARG A 358 19.97 -10.55 -27.40
N ASP A 359 20.96 -11.27 -26.95
CA ASP A 359 21.23 -12.64 -27.38
C ASP A 359 20.54 -13.71 -26.54
N GLY A 360 19.60 -13.33 -25.72
CA GLY A 360 18.82 -14.23 -24.85
C GLY A 360 17.45 -13.66 -24.48
N LEU A 361 16.82 -14.29 -23.54
CA LEU A 361 15.49 -13.92 -23.04
C LEU A 361 15.60 -13.01 -21.82
N ILE A 362 14.65 -12.08 -21.71
CA ILE A 362 14.42 -11.31 -20.48
C ILE A 362 13.15 -11.81 -19.83
N LEU A 363 13.24 -12.14 -18.54
CA LEU A 363 12.15 -12.64 -17.73
C LEU A 363 11.78 -11.55 -16.71
N ASN A 364 10.65 -10.86 -16.91
CA ASN A 364 10.13 -9.89 -15.97
C ASN A 364 9.13 -10.58 -15.05
N ILE A 365 9.50 -10.83 -13.77
CA ILE A 365 8.69 -11.54 -12.76
C ILE A 365 8.18 -10.52 -11.76
N PHE A 366 6.99 -9.98 -11.99
CA PHE A 366 6.46 -8.73 -11.44
C PHE A 366 6.54 -8.54 -9.92
N ASN A 367 6.41 -9.62 -9.18
CA ASN A 367 6.36 -9.58 -7.71
C ASN A 367 7.47 -10.42 -7.07
N TRP A 368 8.54 -10.66 -7.83
CA TRP A 368 9.63 -11.49 -7.36
C TRP A 368 10.31 -10.94 -6.11
N HIS A 369 10.68 -11.85 -5.22
CA HIS A 369 11.49 -11.58 -4.04
C HIS A 369 12.59 -12.64 -3.90
N THR A 370 13.65 -12.36 -3.17
CA THR A 370 14.80 -13.25 -2.96
C THR A 370 14.45 -14.61 -2.35
N THR A 371 13.27 -14.73 -1.74
CA THR A 371 12.73 -15.99 -1.21
C THR A 371 12.03 -16.86 -2.26
N TRP A 372 11.83 -16.34 -3.47
CA TRP A 372 11.22 -17.07 -4.57
C TRP A 372 12.26 -17.94 -5.27
N THR A 373 11.82 -19.08 -5.79
CA THR A 373 12.62 -19.92 -6.68
C THR A 373 12.21 -19.64 -8.12
N VAL A 374 13.18 -19.33 -8.99
CA VAL A 374 12.96 -19.17 -10.43
C VAL A 374 13.67 -20.29 -11.16
N GLU A 375 12.95 -21.03 -11.99
CA GLU A 375 13.47 -22.16 -12.75
C GLU A 375 13.10 -21.99 -14.22
N VAL A 376 13.99 -22.45 -15.08
CA VAL A 376 13.83 -22.42 -16.54
C VAL A 376 13.98 -23.83 -17.09
N GLN A 377 13.13 -24.18 -18.05
CA GLN A 377 13.20 -25.42 -18.81
C GLN A 377 13.24 -25.10 -20.30
N GLU A 378 14.27 -25.54 -20.99
CA GLU A 378 14.40 -25.44 -22.44
C GLU A 378 13.91 -26.76 -23.08
N ASP A 379 12.89 -26.67 -23.93
CA ASP A 379 12.22 -27.80 -24.57
C ASP A 379 11.82 -28.90 -23.56
N ASN A 380 12.37 -30.09 -23.69
CA ASN A 380 12.16 -31.22 -22.80
C ASN A 380 13.37 -31.49 -21.87
N ALA A 381 14.29 -30.53 -21.71
CA ALA A 381 15.40 -30.64 -20.80
C ALA A 381 14.98 -30.64 -19.31
N GLY A 382 15.91 -30.89 -18.40
CA GLY A 382 15.65 -30.72 -16.98
C GLY A 382 15.48 -29.23 -16.60
N TRP A 383 14.77 -28.97 -15.50
CA TRP A 383 14.67 -27.65 -14.92
C TRP A 383 16.03 -27.17 -14.42
N VAL A 384 16.34 -25.91 -14.70
CA VAL A 384 17.55 -25.22 -14.22
C VAL A 384 17.10 -24.07 -13.33
N THR A 385 17.55 -24.07 -12.07
CA THR A 385 17.28 -22.97 -11.14
C THR A 385 18.19 -21.80 -11.43
N LEU A 386 17.62 -20.62 -11.60
CA LEU A 386 18.38 -19.37 -11.68
C LEU A 386 18.78 -18.92 -10.28
N PRO A 387 20.06 -18.50 -10.06
CA PRO A 387 20.50 -17.99 -8.78
C PRO A 387 19.65 -16.74 -8.37
N SER A 388 19.31 -16.64 -7.09
CA SER A 388 18.51 -15.54 -6.56
C SER A 388 19.21 -14.17 -6.61
N ASP A 389 20.52 -14.14 -6.86
CA ASP A 389 21.34 -12.94 -7.03
C ASP A 389 21.66 -12.66 -8.52
N SER A 390 21.10 -13.45 -9.45
CA SER A 390 21.28 -13.27 -10.89
C SER A 390 20.28 -12.33 -11.54
N ASN A 391 19.46 -11.65 -10.74
CA ASN A 391 18.58 -10.62 -11.25
C ASN A 391 19.36 -9.47 -11.92
N LEU A 392 18.83 -9.00 -13.03
CA LEU A 392 19.43 -7.89 -13.77
C LEU A 392 19.27 -6.59 -13.00
N ARG A 393 20.32 -5.78 -13.04
CA ARG A 393 20.26 -4.37 -12.66
C ARG A 393 20.39 -3.53 -13.92
N TYR A 394 19.65 -2.43 -13.97
CA TYR A 394 19.68 -1.48 -15.07
C TYR A 394 19.07 -2.00 -16.38
N GLU A 395 18.26 -3.05 -16.35
CA GLU A 395 17.41 -3.44 -17.45
C GLU A 395 16.02 -2.85 -17.26
N MET A 396 15.47 -2.26 -18.31
CA MET A 396 14.11 -1.69 -18.33
C MET A 396 13.14 -2.70 -18.95
N ASP A 397 11.88 -2.64 -18.56
CA ASP A 397 10.81 -3.33 -19.28
C ASP A 397 10.68 -2.76 -20.71
N ARG A 398 10.66 -3.62 -21.71
CA ARG A 398 10.64 -3.21 -23.12
C ARG A 398 9.36 -2.47 -23.48
N ARG A 399 8.21 -2.90 -22.98
CA ARG A 399 6.91 -2.26 -23.25
C ARG A 399 6.87 -0.86 -22.64
N ALA A 400 7.31 -0.73 -21.38
CA ALA A 400 7.41 0.56 -20.72
C ALA A 400 8.40 1.50 -21.43
N TYR A 401 9.53 0.97 -21.90
CA TYR A 401 10.51 1.72 -22.67
C TYR A 401 9.95 2.20 -24.02
N ASP A 402 9.31 1.31 -24.78
CA ASP A 402 8.76 1.67 -26.10
C ASP A 402 7.62 2.67 -26.00
N PHE A 403 6.78 2.55 -24.94
CA PHE A 403 5.75 3.53 -24.66
C PHE A 403 6.33 4.93 -24.44
N MET A 404 7.42 5.04 -23.69
CA MET A 404 8.02 6.32 -23.33
C MET A 404 8.91 6.89 -24.44
N PHE A 405 9.70 6.05 -25.10
CA PHE A 405 10.78 6.46 -25.99
C PHE A 405 10.62 5.97 -27.44
N GLY A 406 9.57 5.17 -27.72
CA GLY A 406 9.27 4.66 -29.06
C GLY A 406 8.76 5.73 -30.02
N ASP A 407 8.50 5.30 -31.25
CA ASP A 407 8.07 6.20 -32.36
C ASP A 407 6.65 6.76 -32.15
N THR A 408 5.78 6.03 -31.46
CA THR A 408 4.42 6.45 -31.07
C THR A 408 4.45 7.03 -29.66
N LYS A 409 4.69 8.34 -29.57
CA LYS A 409 4.62 9.01 -28.26
C LYS A 409 3.18 9.26 -27.84
N PRO A 410 2.83 9.06 -26.56
CA PRO A 410 1.52 9.41 -26.07
C PRO A 410 1.24 10.91 -26.26
N GLU A 411 -0.02 11.27 -26.49
CA GLU A 411 -0.47 12.65 -26.68
C GLU A 411 -0.10 13.54 -25.49
N HIS A 412 -0.14 12.98 -24.28
CA HIS A 412 0.36 13.58 -23.05
C HIS A 412 1.58 12.81 -22.58
N ARG A 413 2.69 13.52 -22.36
CA ARG A 413 3.93 12.89 -21.88
C ARG A 413 3.70 12.31 -20.48
N PRO A 414 3.98 11.03 -20.26
CA PRO A 414 3.94 10.44 -18.93
C PRO A 414 4.87 11.18 -17.98
N THR A 415 4.47 11.28 -16.72
CA THR A 415 5.28 11.92 -15.67
C THR A 415 6.35 10.98 -15.11
N ALA A 416 6.16 9.67 -15.27
CA ALA A 416 7.04 8.63 -14.76
C ALA A 416 7.83 7.97 -15.90
N GLU A 417 9.14 7.84 -15.71
CA GLU A 417 10.02 7.12 -16.62
C GLU A 417 10.04 5.62 -16.31
N PRO A 418 10.34 4.73 -17.29
CA PRO A 418 10.56 3.32 -17.05
C PRO A 418 11.61 3.09 -15.96
N GLU A 419 11.34 2.16 -15.06
CA GLU A 419 12.26 1.86 -13.95
C GLU A 419 13.55 1.24 -14.47
N SER A 420 14.64 1.97 -14.34
CA SER A 420 15.97 1.52 -14.76
C SER A 420 16.73 0.72 -13.71
N ASN A 421 16.20 0.63 -12.49
CA ASN A 421 16.80 -0.10 -11.37
C ASN A 421 15.86 -1.19 -10.87
N ASN A 422 15.30 -1.91 -11.83
CA ASN A 422 14.40 -3.02 -11.60
C ASN A 422 15.14 -4.19 -10.93
N ASP A 423 14.53 -4.85 -9.95
CA ASP A 423 15.17 -5.96 -9.22
C ASP A 423 14.49 -7.32 -9.43
N HIS A 424 13.47 -7.37 -10.28
CA HIS A 424 12.72 -8.58 -10.59
C HIS A 424 12.82 -9.03 -12.06
N MET A 425 13.83 -8.56 -12.79
CA MET A 425 14.16 -9.03 -14.13
C MET A 425 15.32 -10.02 -14.11
N PHE A 426 15.25 -11.03 -14.96
CA PHE A 426 16.29 -12.04 -15.13
C PHE A 426 16.67 -12.19 -16.60
N TYR A 427 17.88 -12.66 -16.83
CA TYR A 427 18.37 -13.00 -18.15
C TYR A 427 18.58 -14.50 -18.24
N TYR A 428 18.12 -15.11 -19.32
CA TYR A 428 18.39 -16.49 -19.66
C TYR A 428 18.86 -16.59 -21.11
N LYS A 429 20.02 -17.22 -21.31
CA LYS A 429 20.53 -17.53 -22.64
C LYS A 429 20.27 -18.99 -22.94
N PRO A 430 19.44 -19.33 -23.95
CA PRO A 430 19.25 -20.71 -24.40
C PRO A 430 20.56 -21.36 -24.79
N ALA A 431 20.68 -22.69 -24.57
CA ALA A 431 21.90 -23.45 -24.88
C ALA A 431 22.15 -23.60 -26.39
N SER A 432 21.10 -23.46 -27.21
CA SER A 432 21.17 -23.57 -28.67
C SER A 432 20.36 -22.43 -29.31
N GLU A 433 20.83 -21.94 -30.46
CA GLU A 433 20.05 -20.98 -31.29
C GLU A 433 18.78 -21.62 -31.85
N SER A 434 18.70 -22.96 -31.91
CA SER A 434 17.55 -23.72 -32.41
C SER A 434 16.64 -24.24 -31.27
N TRP A 435 16.58 -23.54 -30.12
CA TRP A 435 15.62 -23.89 -29.07
C TRP A 435 14.19 -23.79 -29.58
N GLY A 436 13.28 -24.64 -29.10
CA GLY A 436 11.87 -24.62 -29.53
C GLY A 436 10.99 -23.82 -28.57
N THR A 437 11.04 -24.15 -27.29
CA THR A 437 10.24 -23.51 -26.24
C THR A 437 11.09 -23.36 -24.98
N VAL A 438 11.01 -22.19 -24.37
CA VAL A 438 11.52 -21.96 -23.03
C VAL A 438 10.33 -21.74 -22.10
N THR A 439 10.25 -22.54 -21.05
CA THR A 439 9.24 -22.43 -19.99
C THR A 439 9.90 -21.92 -18.72
N VAL A 440 9.32 -20.90 -18.11
CA VAL A 440 9.76 -20.33 -16.85
C VAL A 440 8.75 -20.69 -15.76
N ARG A 441 9.26 -21.10 -14.61
CA ARG A 441 8.46 -21.37 -13.41
C ARG A 441 9.00 -20.55 -12.25
N ALA A 442 8.14 -19.73 -11.64
CA ALA A 442 8.43 -18.97 -10.43
C ALA A 442 7.57 -19.51 -9.28
N SER A 443 8.19 -19.82 -8.15
CA SER A 443 7.50 -20.35 -6.96
C SER A 443 7.76 -19.45 -5.77
N ASP A 444 6.70 -19.03 -5.09
CA ASP A 444 6.78 -18.19 -3.90
C ASP A 444 6.83 -19.03 -2.60
N PRO A 445 7.14 -18.42 -1.43
CA PRO A 445 7.19 -19.14 -0.16
C PRO A 445 5.82 -19.57 0.37
N TYR A 446 4.71 -19.12 -0.24
CA TYR A 446 3.34 -19.50 0.12
C TYR A 446 2.84 -20.75 -0.62
N GLY A 447 3.64 -21.28 -1.55
CA GLY A 447 3.33 -22.46 -2.36
C GLY A 447 2.60 -22.14 -3.67
N ASN A 448 2.48 -20.86 -4.04
CA ASN A 448 2.00 -20.52 -5.38
C ASN A 448 3.10 -20.81 -6.41
N VAL A 449 2.69 -21.32 -7.56
CA VAL A 449 3.56 -21.62 -8.69
C VAL A 449 2.99 -20.96 -9.94
N TYR A 450 3.79 -20.10 -10.56
CA TYR A 450 3.43 -19.35 -11.75
C TYR A 450 4.29 -19.84 -12.91
N THR A 451 3.69 -20.06 -14.07
CA THR A 451 4.38 -20.63 -15.23
C THR A 451 4.01 -19.87 -16.48
N GLU A 452 5.02 -19.52 -17.28
CA GLU A 452 4.86 -18.87 -18.58
C GLU A 452 5.85 -19.48 -19.58
N SER A 453 5.51 -19.45 -20.85
CA SER A 453 6.35 -20.04 -21.90
C SER A 453 6.47 -19.12 -23.11
N ILE A 454 7.65 -19.12 -23.70
CA ILE A 454 7.93 -18.42 -24.97
C ILE A 454 8.44 -19.41 -26.00
N ARG A 455 8.07 -19.23 -27.27
CA ARG A 455 8.55 -20.05 -28.38
C ARG A 455 9.55 -19.26 -29.22
N ASN A 456 10.52 -19.97 -29.76
CA ASN A 456 11.41 -19.44 -30.78
C ASN A 456 10.65 -19.40 -32.11
N GLU A 457 10.39 -18.21 -32.63
CA GLU A 457 9.72 -18.02 -33.92
C GLU A 457 10.70 -18.02 -35.09
#